data_72bbd80a949ed7c8bbab3fc8899483b3
#
_entry.id   72bbd80a949ed7c8bbab3fc8899483b3
#
_cell.length_a   1.000
_cell.length_b   1.000
_cell.length_c   1.000
_cell.angle_alpha   90.00
_cell.angle_beta   90.00
_cell.angle_gamma   90.00
#
_symmetry.space_group_name_H-M   'P 1'
#
loop_
_entity.id
_entity.type
_entity.pdbx_description
1 polymer ?
#
loop_
_entity_poly.entity_id
_entity_poly.type
_entity_poly.pdbx_seq_one_letter_code
_entity_poly.pdbx_strand_id
1 'polypeptide(L)'
;HELNAVGYGIPGSNLQLDLVYNPSGAFLPGDQMALENDFKKALKEEFDIHFHNLFAITNLPISRFLDYLIASENYEDYMISLVDAYNPEAVKNVMCTNTLSVSWDGWLYDCDFNQMLNLKVASKVQHISKYNEELLQNRNIIINQHCYGCTAGSGSSCQGVVA
;
A
#
# COMPACT_ATOMS: atom_id res chain seq x y z
N HIS A 1 0.62 -1.63 -24.26
CA HIS A 1 0.18 -2.11 -25.60
C HIS A 1 -0.16 -3.59 -25.59
N GLU A 2 0.76 -4.48 -25.24
CA GLU A 2 0.56 -5.94 -25.30
C GLU A 2 -0.70 -6.42 -24.57
N LEU A 3 -0.97 -5.90 -23.38
CA LEU A 3 -2.16 -6.24 -22.62
C LEU A 3 -3.43 -5.71 -23.30
N ASN A 4 -3.41 -4.48 -23.82
CA ASN A 4 -4.54 -3.96 -24.58
C ASN A 4 -4.79 -4.76 -25.88
N ALA A 5 -3.75 -5.23 -26.57
CA ALA A 5 -3.88 -6.02 -27.80
C ALA A 5 -4.62 -7.34 -27.58
N VAL A 6 -4.55 -7.91 -26.35
CA VAL A 6 -5.29 -9.13 -25.98
C VAL A 6 -6.57 -8.84 -25.18
N GLY A 7 -6.99 -7.56 -25.11
CA GLY A 7 -8.29 -7.13 -24.59
C GLY A 7 -8.30 -6.61 -23.16
N TYR A 8 -7.19 -6.62 -22.41
CA TYR A 8 -7.16 -6.02 -21.07
C TYR A 8 -7.28 -4.49 -21.15
N GLY A 9 -8.07 -3.90 -20.26
CA GLY A 9 -8.25 -2.45 -20.16
C GLY A 9 -9.13 -1.83 -21.25
N ILE A 10 -9.55 -2.59 -22.26
CA ILE A 10 -10.36 -2.10 -23.37
C ILE A 10 -11.80 -1.89 -22.90
N PRO A 11 -12.43 -0.74 -23.24
CA PRO A 11 -13.83 -0.49 -22.89
C PRO A 11 -14.76 -1.59 -23.43
N GLY A 12 -15.61 -2.12 -22.56
CA GLY A 12 -16.54 -3.21 -22.89
C GLY A 12 -15.94 -4.62 -22.83
N SER A 13 -14.65 -4.76 -22.57
CA SER A 13 -14.01 -6.05 -22.25
C SER A 13 -14.20 -6.41 -20.77
N ASN A 14 -14.30 -7.73 -20.48
CA ASN A 14 -14.31 -8.24 -19.11
C ASN A 14 -12.89 -8.43 -18.54
N LEU A 15 -11.84 -8.11 -19.31
CA LEU A 15 -10.44 -8.24 -18.90
C LEU A 15 -9.98 -6.94 -18.27
N GLN A 16 -9.96 -6.91 -16.94
CA GLN A 16 -9.61 -5.72 -16.17
C GLN A 16 -8.11 -5.43 -16.22
N LEU A 17 -7.76 -4.17 -16.40
CA LEU A 17 -6.40 -3.63 -16.28
C LEU A 17 -6.47 -2.39 -15.42
N ASP A 18 -5.79 -2.42 -14.29
CA ASP A 18 -5.68 -1.30 -13.38
C ASP A 18 -4.22 -0.86 -13.28
N LEU A 19 -4.02 0.43 -13.06
CA LEU A 19 -2.71 1.01 -12.83
C LEU A 19 -2.51 1.33 -11.37
N VAL A 20 -1.27 1.22 -10.91
CA VAL A 20 -0.84 1.66 -9.58
C VAL A 20 0.15 2.80 -9.74
N TYR A 21 -0.07 3.87 -9.01
CA TYR A 21 0.78 5.06 -8.99
C TYR A 21 1.30 5.33 -7.59
N ASN A 22 2.61 5.58 -7.48
CA ASN A 22 3.26 6.13 -6.29
C ASN A 22 3.87 7.49 -6.64
N PRO A 23 3.79 8.49 -5.77
CA PRO A 23 4.57 9.71 -5.91
C PRO A 23 6.08 9.42 -5.97
N SER A 24 6.80 10.11 -6.85
CA SER A 24 8.25 9.94 -7.00
C SER A 24 9.07 10.74 -5.98
N GLY A 25 8.43 11.48 -5.08
CA GLY A 25 9.07 12.37 -4.10
C GLY A 25 8.46 12.26 -2.70
N ALA A 26 8.91 13.16 -1.81
CA ALA A 26 8.48 13.23 -0.42
C ALA A 26 7.15 13.99 -0.28
N PHE A 27 6.11 13.52 -0.95
CA PHE A 27 4.75 14.07 -0.88
C PHE A 27 3.71 12.96 -1.00
N LEU A 28 2.50 13.23 -0.53
CA LEU A 28 1.37 12.31 -0.63
C LEU A 28 0.75 12.36 -2.03
N PRO A 29 0.10 11.28 -2.48
CA PRO A 29 -0.68 11.32 -3.72
C PRO A 29 -1.71 12.44 -3.69
N GLY A 30 -1.97 13.06 -4.83
CA GLY A 30 -3.08 13.97 -5.02
C GLY A 30 -4.44 13.27 -5.07
N ASP A 31 -5.47 14.02 -5.43
CA ASP A 31 -6.81 13.47 -5.63
C ASP A 31 -6.79 12.33 -6.66
N GLN A 32 -7.30 11.17 -6.27
CA GLN A 32 -7.23 9.96 -7.08
C GLN A 32 -8.01 10.08 -8.39
N MET A 33 -9.19 10.70 -8.36
CA MET A 33 -10.01 10.86 -9.56
C MET A 33 -9.37 11.82 -10.56
N ALA A 34 -8.78 12.91 -10.07
CA ALA A 34 -8.05 13.84 -10.91
C ALA A 34 -6.84 13.16 -11.57
N LEU A 35 -6.03 12.44 -10.77
CA LEU A 35 -4.89 11.66 -11.28
C LEU A 35 -5.31 10.61 -12.31
N GLU A 36 -6.39 9.86 -12.04
CA GLU A 36 -6.89 8.86 -12.97
C GLU A 36 -7.28 9.47 -14.31
N ASN A 37 -7.98 10.61 -14.30
CA ASN A 37 -8.39 11.32 -15.52
C ASN A 37 -7.18 11.83 -16.30
N ASP A 38 -6.19 12.39 -15.63
CA ASP A 38 -4.95 12.88 -16.26
C ASP A 38 -4.17 11.73 -16.89
N PHE A 39 -4.02 10.61 -16.19
CA PHE A 39 -3.36 9.42 -16.73
C PHE A 39 -4.13 8.79 -17.89
N LYS A 40 -5.47 8.69 -17.80
CA LYS A 40 -6.30 8.19 -18.91
C LYS A 40 -6.11 9.05 -20.17
N LYS A 41 -6.13 10.36 -20.01
CA LYS A 41 -5.93 11.30 -21.10
C LYS A 41 -4.53 11.16 -21.71
N ALA A 42 -3.48 11.28 -20.91
CA ALA A 42 -2.09 11.25 -21.37
C ALA A 42 -1.74 9.91 -22.05
N LEU A 43 -2.07 8.77 -21.41
CA LEU A 43 -1.75 7.45 -21.95
C LEU A 43 -2.55 7.14 -23.23
N LYS A 44 -3.78 7.64 -23.31
CA LYS A 44 -4.58 7.49 -24.54
C LYS A 44 -4.03 8.35 -25.69
N GLU A 45 -3.71 9.62 -25.42
CA GLU A 45 -3.24 10.57 -26.46
C GLU A 45 -1.83 10.23 -26.97
N GLU A 46 -0.91 9.84 -26.06
CA GLU A 46 0.49 9.61 -26.42
C GLU A 46 0.78 8.17 -26.90
N PHE A 47 0.08 7.18 -26.33
CA PHE A 47 0.42 5.77 -26.52
C PHE A 47 -0.74 4.88 -26.97
N ASP A 48 -1.97 5.41 -27.09
CA ASP A 48 -3.18 4.63 -27.33
C ASP A 48 -3.39 3.48 -26.33
N ILE A 49 -3.04 3.75 -25.04
CA ILE A 49 -3.19 2.79 -23.94
C ILE A 49 -4.47 3.08 -23.17
N HIS A 50 -5.22 2.02 -22.90
CA HIS A 50 -6.44 2.02 -22.10
C HIS A 50 -6.26 1.23 -20.81
N PHE A 51 -6.90 1.70 -19.72
CA PHE A 51 -7.00 0.98 -18.46
C PHE A 51 -8.31 1.34 -17.74
N HIS A 52 -8.71 0.56 -16.74
CA HIS A 52 -9.99 0.77 -16.05
C HIS A 52 -9.83 1.76 -14.89
N ASN A 53 -9.00 1.45 -13.91
CA ASN A 53 -8.82 2.25 -12.71
C ASN A 53 -7.35 2.58 -12.46
N LEU A 54 -7.13 3.70 -11.75
CA LEU A 54 -5.82 4.05 -11.20
C LEU A 54 -5.93 4.02 -9.67
N PHE A 55 -4.98 3.34 -9.02
CA PHE A 55 -4.84 3.33 -7.58
C PHE A 55 -3.61 4.14 -7.18
N ALA A 56 -3.83 5.29 -6.56
CA ALA A 56 -2.76 6.09 -6.00
C ALA A 56 -2.41 5.57 -4.61
N ILE A 57 -1.17 5.16 -4.39
CA ILE A 57 -0.71 4.60 -3.12
C ILE A 57 0.33 5.50 -2.46
N THR A 58 0.19 5.66 -1.14
CA THR A 58 1.13 6.41 -0.32
C THR A 58 2.43 5.61 -0.13
N ASN A 59 3.56 6.26 -0.30
CA ASN A 59 4.86 5.66 0.00
C ASN A 59 5.03 5.48 1.51
N LEU A 60 5.53 4.32 1.94
CA LEU A 60 5.85 4.08 3.34
C LEU A 60 7.30 4.48 3.63
N PRO A 61 7.58 5.17 4.76
CA PRO A 61 8.91 5.64 5.14
C PRO A 61 9.77 4.48 5.67
N ILE A 62 10.06 3.50 4.81
CA ILE A 62 10.90 2.33 5.12
C ILE A 62 11.86 2.04 3.96
N SER A 63 12.92 1.26 4.22
CA SER A 63 13.86 0.78 3.22
C SER A 63 14.39 1.93 2.33
N ARG A 64 14.50 1.74 1.02
CA ARG A 64 15.06 2.73 0.09
C ARG A 64 14.36 4.09 0.11
N PHE A 65 13.05 4.13 0.38
CA PHE A 65 12.35 5.41 0.48
C PHE A 65 12.70 6.15 1.77
N LEU A 66 12.91 5.43 2.88
CA LEU A 66 13.44 6.02 4.10
C LEU A 66 14.85 6.59 3.88
N ASP A 67 15.72 5.83 3.20
CA ASP A 67 17.08 6.32 2.87
C ASP A 67 17.02 7.60 2.03
N TYR A 68 16.11 7.66 1.05
CA TYR A 68 15.87 8.86 0.26
C TYR A 68 15.38 10.03 1.12
N LEU A 69 14.41 9.81 2.01
CA LEU A 69 13.86 10.85 2.88
C LEU A 69 14.94 11.44 3.81
N ILE A 70 15.80 10.58 4.36
CA ILE A 70 16.92 11.00 5.22
C ILE A 70 17.95 11.78 4.40
N ALA A 71 18.37 11.26 3.25
CA ALA A 71 19.39 11.88 2.40
C ALA A 71 18.94 13.24 1.82
N SER A 72 17.63 13.41 1.61
CA SER A 72 17.04 14.66 1.11
C SER A 72 16.55 15.61 2.22
N GLU A 73 16.77 15.27 3.50
CA GLU A 73 16.33 16.03 4.68
C GLU A 73 14.80 16.25 4.75
N ASN A 74 14.00 15.38 4.11
CA ASN A 74 12.55 15.48 4.05
C ASN A 74 11.81 14.54 5.02
N TYR A 75 12.53 13.81 5.88
CA TYR A 75 11.90 12.77 6.71
C TYR A 75 10.85 13.34 7.68
N GLU A 76 11.21 14.42 8.40
CA GLU A 76 10.32 15.01 9.40
C GLU A 76 9.07 15.61 8.74
N ASP A 77 9.23 16.37 7.67
CA ASP A 77 8.11 16.99 6.94
C ASP A 77 7.19 15.93 6.32
N TYR A 78 7.77 14.84 5.80
CA TYR A 78 6.97 13.73 5.28
C TYR A 78 6.19 13.01 6.38
N MET A 79 6.80 12.77 7.55
CA MET A 79 6.10 12.17 8.69
C MET A 79 4.98 13.06 9.22
N ILE A 80 5.18 14.38 9.27
CA ILE A 80 4.13 15.35 9.62
C ILE A 80 2.96 15.21 8.62
N SER A 81 3.26 15.21 7.33
CA SER A 81 2.24 15.05 6.29
C SER A 81 1.44 13.76 6.43
N LEU A 82 2.09 12.65 6.79
CA LEU A 82 1.42 11.36 7.04
C LEU A 82 0.49 11.42 8.25
N VAL A 83 0.94 12.05 9.34
CA VAL A 83 0.16 12.19 10.58
C VAL A 83 -1.04 13.11 10.35
N ASP A 84 -0.84 14.24 9.68
CA ASP A 84 -1.91 15.21 9.38
C ASP A 84 -2.97 14.63 8.43
N ALA A 85 -2.55 13.71 7.55
CA ALA A 85 -3.45 13.00 6.63
C ALA A 85 -4.09 11.75 7.25
N TYR A 86 -3.91 11.47 8.55
CA TYR A 86 -4.47 10.29 9.19
C TYR A 86 -5.97 10.16 9.00
N ASN A 87 -6.41 9.02 8.46
CA ASN A 87 -7.80 8.72 8.16
C ASN A 87 -8.27 7.49 8.95
N PRO A 88 -9.13 7.65 9.97
CA PRO A 88 -9.65 6.54 10.76
C PRO A 88 -10.49 5.55 9.94
N GLU A 89 -11.07 5.95 8.82
CA GLU A 89 -11.80 5.03 7.94
C GLU A 89 -10.84 4.05 7.25
N ALA A 90 -9.64 4.51 6.85
CA ALA A 90 -8.63 3.64 6.27
C ALA A 90 -8.17 2.55 7.25
N VAL A 91 -8.15 2.82 8.55
CA VAL A 91 -7.78 1.84 9.60
C VAL A 91 -8.68 0.60 9.59
N LYS A 92 -9.96 0.76 9.24
CA LYS A 92 -10.92 -0.36 9.25
C LYS A 92 -10.61 -1.43 8.19
N ASN A 93 -9.89 -1.05 7.15
CA ASN A 93 -9.64 -1.89 5.98
C ASN A 93 -8.19 -2.34 5.83
N VAL A 94 -7.29 -2.01 6.78
CA VAL A 94 -5.89 -2.44 6.69
C VAL A 94 -5.76 -3.95 6.79
N MET A 95 -5.00 -4.56 5.88
CA MET A 95 -4.85 -6.01 5.77
C MET A 95 -4.28 -6.68 7.02
N CYS A 96 -3.42 -6.00 7.78
CA CYS A 96 -2.80 -6.55 8.98
C CYS A 96 -3.80 -6.99 10.06
N THR A 97 -5.07 -6.55 9.98
CA THR A 97 -6.14 -6.98 10.90
C THR A 97 -6.62 -8.42 10.64
N ASN A 98 -6.56 -8.90 9.40
CA ASN A 98 -7.15 -10.17 8.99
C ASN A 98 -6.18 -11.09 8.23
N THR A 99 -4.94 -10.68 8.00
CA THR A 99 -3.92 -11.47 7.31
C THR A 99 -2.67 -11.65 8.16
N LEU A 100 -1.80 -12.53 7.74
CA LEU A 100 -0.46 -12.73 8.28
C LEU A 100 0.52 -12.88 7.12
N SER A 101 1.68 -12.24 7.22
CA SER A 101 2.83 -12.53 6.37
C SER A 101 3.68 -13.63 7.02
N VAL A 102 4.13 -14.57 6.21
CA VAL A 102 5.00 -15.67 6.65
C VAL A 102 6.31 -15.57 5.90
N SER A 103 7.42 -15.42 6.62
CA SER A 103 8.74 -15.42 5.99
C SER A 103 9.12 -16.81 5.46
N TRP A 104 10.13 -16.86 4.59
CA TRP A 104 10.61 -18.11 3.99
C TRP A 104 11.08 -19.15 5.02
N ASP A 105 11.52 -18.70 6.19
CA ASP A 105 11.95 -19.52 7.34
C ASP A 105 10.83 -19.74 8.37
N GLY A 106 9.59 -19.32 8.06
CA GLY A 106 8.37 -19.65 8.80
C GLY A 106 7.98 -18.70 9.93
N TRP A 107 8.67 -17.55 10.11
CA TRP A 107 8.26 -16.55 11.11
C TRP A 107 7.01 -15.79 10.66
N LEU A 108 6.19 -15.38 11.66
CA LEU A 108 4.91 -14.71 11.44
C LEU A 108 5.02 -13.21 11.73
N TYR A 109 4.40 -12.43 10.85
CA TYR A 109 4.33 -10.97 10.93
C TYR A 109 2.90 -10.51 10.64
N ASP A 110 2.52 -9.34 11.13
CA ASP A 110 1.18 -8.78 10.89
C ASP A 110 0.98 -8.34 9.43
N CYS A 111 2.05 -7.92 8.77
CA CYS A 111 2.07 -7.60 7.34
C CYS A 111 3.50 -7.75 6.77
N ASP A 112 3.62 -7.61 5.46
CA ASP A 112 4.89 -7.64 4.72
C ASP A 112 5.84 -6.49 5.13
N PHE A 113 5.31 -5.30 5.46
CA PHE A 113 6.13 -4.19 5.97
C PHE A 113 6.72 -4.50 7.33
N ASN A 114 5.93 -5.09 8.25
CA ASN A 114 6.45 -5.58 9.52
C ASN A 114 7.50 -6.66 9.32
N GLN A 115 7.33 -7.53 8.30
CA GLN A 115 8.35 -8.51 7.93
C GLN A 115 9.63 -7.85 7.45
N MET A 116 9.58 -6.82 6.60
CA MET A 116 10.75 -6.06 6.16
C MET A 116 11.51 -5.43 7.33
N LEU A 117 10.80 -5.02 8.38
CA LEU A 117 11.34 -4.41 9.59
C LEU A 117 11.67 -5.44 10.69
N ASN A 118 11.48 -6.74 10.42
CA ASN A 118 11.65 -7.84 11.37
C ASN A 118 10.81 -7.68 12.66
N LEU A 119 9.63 -7.10 12.56
CA LEU A 119 8.66 -6.92 13.64
C LEU A 119 7.68 -8.10 13.67
N LYS A 120 8.05 -9.18 14.38
CA LYS A 120 7.23 -10.39 14.50
C LYS A 120 5.93 -10.12 15.25
N VAL A 121 4.89 -10.92 15.01
CA VAL A 121 3.59 -10.80 15.69
C VAL A 121 3.70 -10.79 17.22
N ALA A 122 2.87 -10.01 17.88
CA ALA A 122 2.75 -9.95 19.35
C ALA A 122 1.93 -11.15 19.87
N SER A 123 2.46 -12.35 19.70
CA SER A 123 1.82 -13.60 20.13
C SER A 123 2.86 -14.54 20.73
N LYS A 124 2.39 -15.50 21.57
CA LYS A 124 3.22 -16.63 22.02
C LYS A 124 3.59 -17.57 20.87
N VAL A 125 2.81 -17.52 19.77
CA VAL A 125 3.05 -18.25 18.53
C VAL A 125 3.59 -17.28 17.50
N GLN A 126 4.87 -17.39 17.20
CA GLN A 126 5.56 -16.54 16.24
C GLN A 126 6.08 -17.30 15.03
N HIS A 127 5.82 -18.60 14.93
CA HIS A 127 6.31 -19.43 13.83
C HIS A 127 5.20 -20.36 13.33
N ILE A 128 5.09 -20.53 12.03
CA ILE A 128 4.02 -21.29 11.37
C ILE A 128 3.94 -22.75 11.83
N SER A 129 5.07 -23.37 12.21
CA SER A 129 5.08 -24.75 12.72
C SER A 129 4.33 -24.93 14.04
N LYS A 130 4.03 -23.84 14.72
CA LYS A 130 3.27 -23.80 15.99
C LYS A 130 1.96 -23.04 15.83
N TYR A 131 1.41 -23.00 14.58
CA TYR A 131 0.20 -22.25 14.27
C TYR A 131 -0.93 -22.58 15.26
N ASN A 132 -1.55 -21.55 15.78
CA ASN A 132 -2.73 -21.62 16.65
C ASN A 132 -3.63 -20.44 16.34
N GLU A 133 -4.79 -20.70 15.75
CA GLU A 133 -5.72 -19.70 15.27
C GLU A 133 -6.22 -18.79 16.40
N GLU A 134 -6.61 -19.36 17.53
CA GLU A 134 -7.18 -18.61 18.67
C GLU A 134 -6.17 -17.58 19.22
N LEU A 135 -4.91 -17.97 19.36
CA LEU A 135 -3.85 -17.07 19.85
C LEU A 135 -3.48 -16.00 18.83
N LEU A 136 -3.68 -16.24 17.53
CA LEU A 136 -3.35 -15.30 16.46
C LEU A 136 -4.51 -14.36 16.15
N GLN A 137 -5.77 -14.81 16.23
CA GLN A 137 -6.95 -13.96 16.02
C GLN A 137 -7.05 -12.82 17.04
N ASN A 138 -6.66 -13.08 18.28
CA ASN A 138 -6.74 -12.11 19.38
C ASN A 138 -5.43 -11.35 19.62
N ARG A 139 -4.48 -11.39 18.68
CA ARG A 139 -3.20 -10.69 18.83
C ARG A 139 -3.35 -9.18 18.71
N ASN A 140 -2.52 -8.45 19.40
CA ASN A 140 -2.34 -7.03 19.15
C ASN A 140 -1.42 -6.84 17.92
N ILE A 141 -1.85 -6.03 16.97
CA ILE A 141 -1.03 -5.66 15.80
C ILE A 141 0.18 -4.84 16.27
N ILE A 142 1.37 -5.22 15.84
CA ILE A 142 2.58 -4.42 16.07
C ILE A 142 2.54 -3.22 15.14
N ILE A 143 2.45 -2.03 15.72
CA ILE A 143 2.44 -0.75 14.98
C ILE A 143 3.78 -0.02 15.12
N ASN A 144 4.12 0.73 14.06
CA ASN A 144 5.28 1.60 14.03
C ASN A 144 5.00 2.79 13.08
N GLN A 145 5.94 3.71 12.92
CA GLN A 145 5.80 4.94 12.11
C GLN A 145 5.34 4.66 10.67
N HIS A 146 5.78 3.57 10.04
CA HIS A 146 5.35 3.20 8.70
C HIS A 146 3.83 2.95 8.57
N CYS A 147 3.15 2.60 9.66
CA CYS A 147 1.70 2.35 9.67
C CYS A 147 0.89 3.60 9.30
N TYR A 148 1.42 4.80 9.52
CA TYR A 148 0.79 6.03 9.05
C TYR A 148 0.66 6.07 7.53
N GLY A 149 1.60 5.48 6.78
CA GLY A 149 1.47 5.37 5.34
C GLY A 149 0.28 4.52 4.88
N CYS A 150 -0.11 3.50 5.65
CA CYS A 150 -1.30 2.69 5.37
C CYS A 150 -2.62 3.40 5.71
N THR A 151 -2.58 4.43 6.54
CA THR A 151 -3.76 5.11 7.09
C THR A 151 -3.85 6.58 6.70
N ALA A 152 -2.92 7.10 5.92
CA ALA A 152 -2.94 8.48 5.42
C ALA A 152 -3.86 8.62 4.20
N GLY A 153 -4.71 9.62 4.18
CA GLY A 153 -5.58 9.97 3.06
C GLY A 153 -6.45 8.80 2.60
N SER A 154 -6.32 8.41 1.34
CA SER A 154 -7.01 7.22 0.78
C SER A 154 -6.39 5.89 1.21
N GLY A 155 -5.33 5.92 2.00
CA GLY A 155 -4.60 4.72 2.44
C GLY A 155 -3.48 4.31 1.48
N SER A 156 -2.87 3.17 1.77
CA SER A 156 -1.87 2.53 0.92
C SER A 156 -2.45 1.30 0.19
N SER A 157 -1.61 0.63 -0.58
CA SER A 157 -1.95 -0.52 -1.44
C SER A 157 -2.69 -1.70 -0.80
N CYS A 158 -2.90 -1.69 0.50
CA CYS A 158 -3.54 -2.79 1.24
C CYS A 158 -5.07 -2.77 1.16
N GLN A 159 -5.68 -2.65 -0.01
CA GLN A 159 -7.12 -2.51 -0.25
C GLN A 159 -7.75 -1.25 0.38
N GLY A 160 -6.96 -0.35 0.91
CA GLY A 160 -7.42 0.80 1.66
C GLY A 160 -7.72 2.02 0.81
N VAL A 161 -8.15 1.87 -0.43
CA VAL A 161 -8.80 2.98 -1.11
C VAL A 161 -10.17 3.13 -0.49
N VAL A 162 -10.28 4.04 0.46
CA VAL A 162 -11.57 4.52 0.95
C VAL A 162 -12.08 5.48 -0.12
N ALA A 163 -13.10 5.05 -0.84
CA ALA A 163 -13.81 5.91 -1.78
C ALA A 163 -14.56 7.02 -1.04
#